data_71a74f5b67f090adc4c98b370dc36c58
#
_entry.id   71a74f5b67f090adc4c98b370dc36c58
#
_cell.length_a   1.000
_cell.length_b   1.000
_cell.length_c   1.000
_cell.angle_alpha   90.00
_cell.angle_beta   90.00
_cell.angle_gamma   90.00
#
_symmetry.space_group_name_H-M   'P 1'
#
loop_
_entity.id
_entity.type
_entity.pdbx_description
1 polymer ?
#
loop_
_entity_poly.entity_id
_entity_poly.type
_entity_poly.pdbx_seq_one_letter_code
_entity_poly.pdbx_strand_id
1 'polypeptide(L)'
;ITNRLHTSYRQTGTATGRLSSNDPNLQNIPVRTDLGRRVREAFISGKGSSLLAADYSQIELRVLAHFSRDPALMKAFENEEDIHSATSSLVYDVPINKVNSDMRRIAKVLNFGVIYGLSPHGIARQTNLSQSDGKKFINIYFDKYPGIQKYLDGVKTQCREKGYVETILGRRRYLPDISAKNFRLRSQAERAAINMPIQGTAADIIKIAMINIQNRLNDLNMKSMMILQVHDELIFEVPNTELSQMESIVSELMPSSLKLDVPLSVEIKRGYNWGNLT
;
A
#
# COMPACT_ATOMS: atom_id res chain seq x y z
N ILE A 1 24.63 4.55 25.70
CA ILE A 1 24.46 4.91 24.27
C ILE A 1 24.46 3.60 23.51
N THR A 2 23.42 3.36 22.71
CA THR A 2 23.14 2.06 22.09
C THR A 2 23.87 1.85 20.76
N ASN A 3 24.51 2.88 20.19
CA ASN A 3 25.04 2.91 18.81
C ASN A 3 23.98 2.56 17.75
N ARG A 4 22.71 2.86 18.03
CA ARG A 4 21.56 2.61 17.15
C ARG A 4 20.81 3.92 16.87
N LEU A 5 20.20 4.02 15.68
CA LEU A 5 19.23 5.07 15.37
C LEU A 5 17.88 4.69 15.95
N HIS A 6 17.25 5.65 16.60
CA HIS A 6 15.91 5.51 17.17
C HIS A 6 15.01 6.59 16.56
N THR A 7 14.02 6.18 15.77
CA THR A 7 12.98 7.07 15.27
C THR A 7 11.84 7.17 16.26
N SER A 8 11.10 8.28 16.20
CA SER A 8 9.84 8.44 16.93
C SER A 8 8.66 8.23 15.98
N TYR A 9 7.76 7.29 16.30
CA TYR A 9 6.52 7.08 15.56
C TYR A 9 5.37 7.86 16.16
N ARG A 10 4.71 8.70 15.35
CA ARG A 10 3.46 9.38 15.72
C ARG A 10 2.27 8.59 15.21
N GLN A 11 1.36 8.20 16.10
CA GLN A 11 0.17 7.40 15.78
C GLN A 11 -1.01 8.25 15.27
N THR A 12 -1.01 9.54 15.57
CA THR A 12 -2.08 10.49 15.25
C THR A 12 -1.68 11.56 14.25
N GLY A 13 -0.49 11.41 13.63
CA GLY A 13 0.10 12.43 12.76
C GLY A 13 -0.45 12.48 11.34
N THR A 14 -1.27 11.50 10.92
CA THR A 14 -1.80 11.43 9.55
C THR A 14 -3.32 11.33 9.53
N ALA A 15 -3.94 11.87 8.49
CA ALA A 15 -5.39 11.85 8.34
C ALA A 15 -5.97 10.47 7.97
N THR A 16 -5.13 9.52 7.56
CA THR A 16 -5.52 8.15 7.17
C THR A 16 -5.26 7.12 8.27
N GLY A 17 -4.65 7.52 9.39
CA GLY A 17 -4.26 6.59 10.45
C GLY A 17 -2.92 5.88 10.20
N ARG A 18 -2.21 6.18 9.11
CA ARG A 18 -0.82 5.71 8.94
C ARG A 18 0.07 6.26 10.05
N LEU A 19 1.09 5.50 10.44
CA LEU A 19 2.16 6.02 11.29
C LEU A 19 3.01 7.01 10.51
N SER A 20 3.55 8.01 11.19
CA SER A 20 4.60 8.88 10.64
C SER A 20 5.85 8.77 11.50
N SER A 21 7.00 8.71 10.84
CA SER A 21 8.32 8.59 11.46
C SER A 21 9.01 9.95 11.48
N ASN A 22 9.56 10.35 12.64
CA ASN A 22 10.26 11.63 12.81
C ASN A 22 11.53 11.42 13.65
N ASP A 23 12.48 12.30 13.51
CA ASP A 23 13.66 12.48 14.35
C ASP A 23 14.53 11.20 14.54
N PRO A 24 15.01 10.59 13.43
CA PRO A 24 14.91 10.90 12.02
C PRO A 24 13.69 10.23 11.35
N ASN A 25 13.24 10.77 10.18
CA ASN A 25 12.22 10.10 9.38
C ASN A 25 12.83 8.94 8.57
N LEU A 26 12.68 7.73 9.06
CA LEU A 26 13.21 6.51 8.41
C LEU A 26 12.28 5.97 7.30
N GLN A 27 11.03 6.45 7.22
CA GLN A 27 10.09 6.05 6.15
C GLN A 27 10.39 6.72 4.81
N ASN A 28 11.22 7.75 4.78
CA ASN A 28 11.51 8.54 3.56
C ASN A 28 12.92 8.29 2.99
N ILE A 29 13.64 7.27 3.45
CA ILE A 29 14.93 6.91 2.86
C ILE A 29 14.69 6.37 1.44
N PRO A 30 15.27 7.00 0.39
CA PRO A 30 14.99 6.63 -1.00
C PRO A 30 15.40 5.18 -1.29
N VAL A 31 14.57 4.46 -2.08
CA VAL A 31 14.86 3.08 -2.53
C VAL A 31 15.45 3.06 -3.93
N ARG A 32 15.05 4.03 -4.78
CA ARG A 32 15.32 3.99 -6.22
C ARG A 32 16.67 4.59 -6.64
N THR A 33 17.29 5.40 -5.80
CA THR A 33 18.57 6.04 -6.08
C THR A 33 19.73 5.21 -5.52
N ASP A 34 20.88 5.22 -6.17
CA ASP A 34 22.08 4.54 -5.67
C ASP A 34 22.49 5.03 -4.28
N LEU A 35 22.42 6.33 -4.05
CA LEU A 35 22.70 6.91 -2.74
C LEU A 35 21.71 6.40 -1.68
N GLY A 36 20.42 6.32 -2.00
CA GLY A 36 19.41 5.81 -1.08
C GLY A 36 19.64 4.34 -0.73
N ARG A 37 20.01 3.51 -1.71
CA ARG A 37 20.39 2.11 -1.46
C ARG A 37 21.59 2.01 -0.53
N ARG A 38 22.65 2.77 -0.78
CA ARG A 38 23.83 2.82 0.09
C ARG A 38 23.51 3.28 1.51
N VAL A 39 22.57 4.23 1.67
CA VAL A 39 22.09 4.64 3.01
C VAL A 39 21.39 3.47 3.69
N ARG A 40 20.55 2.69 2.97
CA ARG A 40 19.90 1.51 3.55
C ARG A 40 20.90 0.39 3.93
N GLU A 41 21.98 0.22 3.18
CA GLU A 41 23.04 -0.74 3.50
C GLU A 41 23.75 -0.44 4.84
N ALA A 42 23.73 0.82 5.30
CA ALA A 42 24.29 1.20 6.59
C ALA A 42 23.43 0.74 7.80
N PHE A 43 22.16 0.36 7.56
CA PHE A 43 21.31 -0.21 8.60
C PHE A 43 21.50 -1.72 8.64
N ILE A 44 22.28 -2.17 9.60
CA ILE A 44 22.69 -3.56 9.78
C ILE A 44 22.03 -4.20 11.00
N SER A 45 21.91 -5.53 10.97
CA SER A 45 21.50 -6.31 12.15
C SER A 45 22.62 -6.38 13.20
N GLY A 46 22.25 -6.64 14.42
CA GLY A 46 23.19 -6.97 15.50
C GLY A 46 23.94 -8.28 15.24
N LYS A 47 25.06 -8.47 15.95
CA LYS A 47 25.85 -9.71 15.85
C LYS A 47 25.01 -10.94 16.21
N GLY A 48 25.02 -11.95 15.35
CA GLY A 48 24.23 -13.17 15.52
C GLY A 48 22.75 -13.05 15.15
N SER A 49 22.35 -11.93 14.53
CA SER A 49 21.00 -11.67 14.04
C SER A 49 21.00 -11.35 12.56
N SER A 50 19.84 -11.39 11.96
CA SER A 50 19.55 -10.94 10.59
C SER A 50 18.36 -9.95 10.62
N LEU A 51 18.27 -9.11 9.61
CA LEU A 51 17.05 -8.36 9.34
C LEU A 51 16.08 -9.25 8.54
N LEU A 52 14.80 -9.22 8.92
CA LEU A 52 13.72 -9.83 8.20
C LEU A 52 12.71 -8.72 7.88
N ALA A 53 12.39 -8.55 6.60
CA ALA A 53 11.36 -7.63 6.14
C ALA A 53 10.16 -8.44 5.62
N ALA A 54 8.96 -8.00 5.98
CA ALA A 54 7.71 -8.56 5.50
C ALA A 54 6.84 -7.43 4.96
N ASP A 55 6.58 -7.44 3.65
CA ASP A 55 5.87 -6.39 2.91
C ASP A 55 4.56 -6.92 2.33
N TYR A 56 3.47 -6.19 2.56
CA TYR A 56 2.20 -6.52 1.93
C TYR A 56 2.24 -6.26 0.42
N SER A 57 2.00 -7.27 -0.36
CA SER A 57 1.93 -7.16 -1.81
C SER A 57 0.67 -6.41 -2.25
N GLN A 58 0.83 -5.17 -2.69
CA GLN A 58 -0.24 -4.35 -3.31
C GLN A 58 -1.50 -4.19 -2.44
N ILE A 59 -1.33 -3.99 -1.13
CA ILE A 59 -2.42 -3.97 -0.15
C ILE A 59 -3.54 -2.99 -0.53
N GLU A 60 -3.20 -1.78 -1.00
CA GLU A 60 -4.21 -0.77 -1.36
C GLU A 60 -5.08 -1.23 -2.56
N LEU A 61 -4.50 -1.95 -3.52
CA LEU A 61 -5.26 -2.50 -4.66
C LEU A 61 -6.14 -3.69 -4.23
N ARG A 62 -5.70 -4.49 -3.27
CA ARG A 62 -6.52 -5.57 -2.67
C ARG A 62 -7.67 -4.99 -1.85
N VAL A 63 -7.45 -3.93 -1.11
CA VAL A 63 -8.51 -3.18 -0.41
C VAL A 63 -9.49 -2.55 -1.42
N LEU A 64 -9.00 -1.99 -2.53
CA LEU A 64 -9.85 -1.48 -3.61
C LEU A 64 -10.70 -2.61 -4.23
N ALA A 65 -10.12 -3.78 -4.48
CA ALA A 65 -10.85 -4.95 -4.99
C ALA A 65 -11.99 -5.35 -4.06
N HIS A 66 -11.73 -5.43 -2.76
CA HIS A 66 -12.74 -5.73 -1.74
C HIS A 66 -13.88 -4.70 -1.72
N PHE A 67 -13.56 -3.41 -1.71
CA PHE A 67 -14.57 -2.35 -1.67
C PHE A 67 -15.38 -2.23 -2.96
N SER A 68 -14.72 -2.33 -4.12
CA SER A 68 -15.37 -2.17 -5.43
C SER A 68 -16.12 -3.41 -5.88
N ARG A 69 -15.69 -4.58 -5.39
CA ARG A 69 -16.15 -5.90 -5.85
C ARG A 69 -16.15 -6.03 -7.38
N ASP A 70 -15.17 -5.36 -7.99
CA ASP A 70 -15.01 -5.43 -9.45
C ASP A 70 -14.60 -6.85 -9.86
N PRO A 71 -15.38 -7.54 -10.71
CA PRO A 71 -15.13 -8.96 -11.00
C PRO A 71 -13.77 -9.22 -11.65
N ALA A 72 -13.31 -8.32 -12.53
CA ALA A 72 -12.03 -8.48 -13.22
C ALA A 72 -10.86 -8.28 -12.25
N LEU A 73 -10.96 -7.29 -11.35
CA LEU A 73 -9.94 -7.03 -10.35
C LEU A 73 -9.88 -8.15 -9.30
N MET A 74 -11.03 -8.63 -8.82
CA MET A 74 -11.11 -9.75 -7.87
C MET A 74 -10.50 -11.01 -8.45
N LYS A 75 -10.90 -11.39 -9.67
CA LYS A 75 -10.39 -12.58 -10.36
C LYS A 75 -8.86 -12.54 -10.54
N ALA A 76 -8.29 -11.37 -10.88
CA ALA A 76 -6.84 -11.25 -11.01
C ALA A 76 -6.11 -11.52 -9.69
N PHE A 77 -6.66 -11.08 -8.53
CA PHE A 77 -6.07 -11.38 -7.22
C PHE A 77 -6.30 -12.82 -6.76
N GLU A 78 -7.45 -13.41 -7.06
CA GLU A 78 -7.74 -14.82 -6.77
C GLU A 78 -6.82 -15.78 -7.54
N ASN A 79 -6.49 -15.42 -8.78
CA ASN A 79 -5.56 -16.16 -9.62
C ASN A 79 -4.08 -15.85 -9.36
N GLU A 80 -3.77 -15.00 -8.39
CA GLU A 80 -2.40 -14.51 -8.11
C GLU A 80 -1.68 -13.89 -9.32
N GLU A 81 -2.44 -13.30 -10.25
CA GLU A 81 -1.90 -12.65 -11.43
C GLU A 81 -1.16 -11.35 -11.06
N ASP A 82 -0.13 -10.99 -11.85
CA ASP A 82 0.44 -9.64 -11.77
C ASP A 82 -0.60 -8.60 -12.19
N ILE A 83 -1.18 -7.90 -11.21
CA ILE A 83 -2.29 -6.96 -11.43
C ILE A 83 -1.97 -5.86 -12.44
N HIS A 84 -0.71 -5.45 -12.55
CA HIS A 84 -0.33 -4.43 -13.52
C HIS A 84 -0.27 -5.00 -14.93
N SER A 85 0.14 -6.25 -15.08
CA SER A 85 0.08 -6.98 -16.35
C SER A 85 -1.36 -7.32 -16.74
N ALA A 86 -2.19 -7.77 -15.80
CA ALA A 86 -3.62 -8.02 -16.04
C ALA A 86 -4.36 -6.75 -16.48
N THR A 87 -4.15 -5.64 -15.78
CA THR A 87 -4.70 -4.32 -16.18
C THR A 87 -4.21 -3.90 -17.55
N SER A 88 -2.91 -4.09 -17.83
CA SER A 88 -2.32 -3.75 -19.13
C SER A 88 -2.94 -4.56 -20.25
N SER A 89 -3.10 -5.87 -20.07
CA SER A 89 -3.76 -6.78 -21.01
C SER A 89 -5.17 -6.28 -21.35
N LEU A 90 -5.96 -5.90 -20.34
CA LEU A 90 -7.31 -5.39 -20.52
C LEU A 90 -7.35 -4.02 -21.22
N VAL A 91 -6.48 -3.08 -20.82
CA VAL A 91 -6.50 -1.69 -21.32
C VAL A 91 -5.99 -1.61 -22.75
N TYR A 92 -4.98 -2.41 -23.11
CA TYR A 92 -4.40 -2.44 -24.46
C TYR A 92 -5.08 -3.47 -25.38
N ASP A 93 -5.99 -4.27 -24.83
CA ASP A 93 -6.68 -5.36 -25.55
C ASP A 93 -5.70 -6.36 -26.19
N VAL A 94 -4.72 -6.80 -25.41
CA VAL A 94 -3.68 -7.76 -25.84
C VAL A 94 -3.60 -8.93 -24.84
N PRO A 95 -3.22 -10.13 -25.29
CA PRO A 95 -2.97 -11.24 -24.37
C PRO A 95 -1.89 -10.90 -23.35
N ILE A 96 -2.00 -11.41 -22.12
CA ILE A 96 -1.09 -11.09 -21.01
C ILE A 96 0.39 -11.36 -21.34
N ASN A 97 0.68 -12.39 -22.13
CA ASN A 97 2.02 -12.74 -22.58
C ASN A 97 2.59 -11.78 -23.65
N LYS A 98 1.80 -10.85 -24.15
CA LYS A 98 2.23 -9.77 -25.07
C LYS A 98 2.40 -8.43 -24.37
N VAL A 99 2.13 -8.36 -23.09
CA VAL A 99 2.35 -7.15 -22.28
C VAL A 99 3.84 -6.90 -22.14
N ASN A 100 4.30 -5.74 -22.62
CA ASN A 100 5.69 -5.31 -22.43
C ASN A 100 5.87 -4.44 -21.19
N SER A 101 7.12 -4.09 -20.87
CA SER A 101 7.47 -3.32 -19.68
C SER A 101 6.86 -1.91 -19.66
N ASP A 102 6.74 -1.24 -20.80
CA ASP A 102 6.14 0.09 -20.89
C ASP A 102 4.62 0.06 -20.67
N MET A 103 3.93 -0.90 -21.30
CA MET A 103 2.51 -1.14 -21.07
C MET A 103 2.24 -1.41 -19.58
N ARG A 104 3.03 -2.30 -18.96
CA ARG A 104 2.94 -2.62 -17.54
C ARG A 104 3.20 -1.39 -16.65
N ARG A 105 4.17 -0.55 -17.01
CA ARG A 105 4.49 0.69 -16.31
C ARG A 105 3.33 1.69 -16.36
N ILE A 106 2.69 1.84 -17.52
CA ILE A 106 1.52 2.72 -17.69
C ILE A 106 0.33 2.18 -16.88
N ALA A 107 0.05 0.88 -16.96
CA ALA A 107 -0.99 0.25 -16.16
C ALA A 107 -0.75 0.42 -14.65
N LYS A 108 0.52 0.35 -14.19
CA LYS A 108 0.87 0.65 -12.80
C LYS A 108 0.49 2.08 -12.40
N VAL A 109 0.77 3.06 -13.26
CA VAL A 109 0.38 4.46 -13.04
C VAL A 109 -1.14 4.61 -13.00
N LEU A 110 -1.89 3.90 -13.86
CA LEU A 110 -3.36 3.90 -13.84
C LEU A 110 -3.90 3.31 -12.55
N ASN A 111 -3.47 2.11 -12.17
CA ASN A 111 -3.94 1.42 -10.97
C ASN A 111 -3.76 2.26 -9.69
N PHE A 112 -2.58 2.82 -9.48
CA PHE A 112 -2.36 3.70 -8.33
C PHE A 112 -3.01 5.07 -8.53
N GLY A 113 -3.00 5.59 -9.76
CA GLY A 113 -3.61 6.87 -10.10
C GLY A 113 -5.09 6.94 -9.75
N VAL A 114 -5.83 5.86 -9.97
CA VAL A 114 -7.25 5.77 -9.63
C VAL A 114 -7.48 5.93 -8.13
N ILE A 115 -6.70 5.24 -7.30
CA ILE A 115 -6.79 5.33 -5.83
C ILE A 115 -6.51 6.76 -5.34
N TYR A 116 -5.59 7.47 -6.00
CA TYR A 116 -5.22 8.84 -5.64
C TYR A 116 -6.01 9.93 -6.38
N GLY A 117 -7.01 9.54 -7.18
CA GLY A 117 -7.82 10.48 -7.98
C GLY A 117 -7.00 11.24 -9.01
N LEU A 118 -6.08 10.55 -9.71
CA LEU A 118 -5.18 11.14 -10.69
C LEU A 118 -5.96 11.66 -11.90
N SER A 119 -5.66 12.90 -12.31
CA SER A 119 -6.25 13.52 -13.50
C SER A 119 -5.53 13.06 -14.79
N PRO A 120 -6.13 13.25 -16.00
CA PRO A 120 -5.46 13.01 -17.28
C PRO A 120 -4.10 13.72 -17.40
N HIS A 121 -3.99 14.94 -16.86
CA HIS A 121 -2.74 15.69 -16.80
C HIS A 121 -1.70 14.99 -15.88
N GLY A 122 -2.14 14.43 -14.76
CA GLY A 122 -1.26 13.70 -13.84
C GLY A 122 -0.71 12.41 -14.48
N ILE A 123 -1.55 11.68 -15.25
CA ILE A 123 -1.10 10.50 -16.01
C ILE A 123 -0.10 10.91 -17.10
N ALA A 124 -0.40 11.91 -17.90
CA ALA A 124 0.49 12.41 -18.93
C ALA A 124 1.88 12.74 -18.39
N ARG A 125 1.94 13.41 -17.24
CA ARG A 125 3.21 13.77 -16.56
C ARG A 125 4.04 12.57 -16.10
N GLN A 126 3.40 11.43 -15.78
CA GLN A 126 4.08 10.24 -15.26
C GLN A 126 4.38 9.18 -16.32
N THR A 127 3.77 9.30 -17.51
CA THR A 127 3.81 8.24 -18.53
C THR A 127 4.36 8.67 -19.88
N ASN A 128 4.73 9.93 -20.07
CA ASN A 128 5.08 10.52 -21.37
C ASN A 128 3.95 10.46 -22.44
N LEU A 129 2.71 10.20 -22.01
CA LEU A 129 1.52 10.24 -22.90
C LEU A 129 1.04 11.69 -23.07
N SER A 130 0.31 11.94 -24.15
CA SER A 130 -0.46 13.18 -24.28
C SER A 130 -1.62 13.23 -23.28
N GLN A 131 -2.13 14.42 -22.95
CA GLN A 131 -3.31 14.53 -22.08
C GLN A 131 -4.55 13.86 -22.71
N SER A 132 -4.68 13.89 -24.04
CA SER A 132 -5.77 13.23 -24.76
C SER A 132 -5.67 11.71 -24.61
N ASP A 133 -4.47 11.14 -24.71
CA ASP A 133 -4.27 9.71 -24.53
C ASP A 133 -4.46 9.31 -23.07
N GLY A 134 -3.98 10.11 -22.11
CA GLY A 134 -4.26 9.91 -20.69
C GLY A 134 -5.76 9.87 -20.39
N LYS A 135 -6.57 10.74 -21.02
CA LYS A 135 -8.03 10.71 -20.90
C LYS A 135 -8.64 9.45 -21.52
N LYS A 136 -8.17 9.04 -22.71
CA LYS A 136 -8.62 7.78 -23.34
C LYS A 136 -8.34 6.57 -22.47
N PHE A 137 -7.11 6.48 -21.91
CA PHE A 137 -6.72 5.38 -21.02
C PHE A 137 -7.57 5.34 -19.74
N ILE A 138 -7.91 6.48 -19.14
CA ILE A 138 -8.81 6.51 -17.97
C ILE A 138 -10.19 5.97 -18.36
N ASN A 139 -10.75 6.38 -19.49
CA ASN A 139 -12.05 5.90 -19.93
C ASN A 139 -12.03 4.39 -20.17
N ILE A 140 -11.05 3.88 -20.94
CA ILE A 140 -10.87 2.44 -21.16
C ILE A 140 -10.72 1.69 -19.82
N TYR A 141 -9.95 2.24 -18.89
CA TYR A 141 -9.76 1.64 -17.57
C TYR A 141 -11.11 1.47 -16.84
N PHE A 142 -11.94 2.50 -16.79
CA PHE A 142 -13.24 2.42 -16.14
C PHE A 142 -14.26 1.57 -16.91
N ASP A 143 -14.18 1.52 -18.23
CA ASP A 143 -14.99 0.60 -19.05
C ASP A 143 -14.65 -0.88 -18.74
N LYS A 144 -13.36 -1.16 -18.47
CA LYS A 144 -12.89 -2.52 -18.10
C LYS A 144 -13.10 -2.85 -16.62
N TYR A 145 -13.14 -1.82 -15.76
CA TYR A 145 -13.35 -1.92 -14.31
C TYR A 145 -14.56 -1.09 -13.84
N PRO A 146 -15.79 -1.42 -14.29
CA PRO A 146 -16.98 -0.61 -13.95
C PRO A 146 -17.32 -0.63 -12.45
N GLY A 147 -16.96 -1.71 -11.74
CA GLY A 147 -17.13 -1.81 -10.29
C GLY A 147 -16.30 -0.77 -9.55
N ILE A 148 -15.07 -0.50 -10.02
CA ILE A 148 -14.21 0.54 -9.44
C ILE A 148 -14.86 1.90 -9.61
N GLN A 149 -15.33 2.25 -10.83
CA GLN A 149 -15.97 3.53 -11.07
C GLN A 149 -17.20 3.74 -10.18
N LYS A 150 -18.07 2.72 -10.12
CA LYS A 150 -19.27 2.74 -9.27
C LYS A 150 -18.92 2.98 -7.79
N TYR A 151 -17.89 2.31 -7.28
CA TYR A 151 -17.41 2.50 -5.92
C TYR A 151 -16.93 3.92 -5.68
N LEU A 152 -16.07 4.46 -6.55
CA LEU A 152 -15.52 5.82 -6.40
C LEU A 152 -16.60 6.90 -6.41
N ASP A 153 -17.59 6.77 -7.27
CA ASP A 153 -18.72 7.71 -7.34
C ASP A 153 -19.63 7.56 -6.13
N GLY A 154 -19.86 6.32 -5.69
CA GLY A 154 -20.61 6.02 -4.46
C GLY A 154 -19.98 6.64 -3.21
N VAL A 155 -18.64 6.52 -3.05
CA VAL A 155 -17.91 7.13 -1.93
C VAL A 155 -18.06 8.65 -1.91
N LYS A 156 -17.95 9.32 -3.06
CA LYS A 156 -18.16 10.79 -3.16
C LYS A 156 -19.58 11.19 -2.77
N THR A 157 -20.58 10.46 -3.25
CA THR A 157 -21.99 10.70 -2.92
C THR A 157 -22.25 10.51 -1.44
N GLN A 158 -21.82 9.38 -0.87
CA GLN A 158 -21.97 9.08 0.55
C GLN A 158 -21.24 10.12 1.43
N CYS A 159 -20.07 10.59 0.99
CA CYS A 159 -19.34 11.63 1.69
C CYS A 159 -20.09 12.98 1.71
N ARG A 160 -20.79 13.34 0.62
CA ARG A 160 -21.63 14.55 0.59
C ARG A 160 -22.82 14.46 1.53
N GLU A 161 -23.38 13.27 1.69
CA GLU A 161 -24.52 13.02 2.58
C GLU A 161 -24.11 12.99 4.04
N LYS A 162 -23.02 12.28 4.38
CA LYS A 162 -22.58 12.04 5.76
C LYS A 162 -21.60 13.08 6.31
N GLY A 163 -20.91 13.82 5.42
CA GLY A 163 -19.82 14.75 5.78
C GLY A 163 -18.48 14.08 6.09
N TYR A 164 -18.40 12.75 6.01
CA TYR A 164 -17.17 11.99 6.27
C TYR A 164 -17.11 10.71 5.42
N VAL A 165 -15.91 10.12 5.39
CA VAL A 165 -15.65 8.76 4.90
C VAL A 165 -15.01 7.94 6.01
N GLU A 166 -15.10 6.61 5.93
CA GLU A 166 -14.59 5.70 6.96
C GLU A 166 -13.91 4.46 6.38
N THR A 167 -13.01 3.85 7.17
CA THR A 167 -12.40 2.56 6.88
C THR A 167 -13.35 1.42 7.24
N ILE A 168 -12.99 0.16 6.88
CA ILE A 168 -13.74 -1.04 7.30
C ILE A 168 -13.94 -1.09 8.82
N LEU A 169 -12.94 -0.62 9.59
CA LEU A 169 -12.97 -0.63 11.05
C LEU A 169 -13.56 0.65 11.67
N GLY A 170 -14.19 1.51 10.85
CA GLY A 170 -14.91 2.69 11.33
C GLY A 170 -14.03 3.90 11.69
N ARG A 171 -12.75 3.93 11.25
CA ARG A 171 -11.93 5.14 11.35
C ARG A 171 -12.48 6.20 10.41
N ARG A 172 -12.85 7.37 10.93
CA ARG A 172 -13.51 8.44 10.18
C ARG A 172 -12.57 9.58 9.83
N ARG A 173 -12.79 10.15 8.64
CA ARG A 173 -12.22 11.43 8.22
C ARG A 173 -13.34 12.34 7.76
N TYR A 174 -13.51 13.46 8.45
CA TYR A 174 -14.47 14.51 8.09
C TYR A 174 -13.92 15.35 6.95
N LEU A 175 -14.77 15.67 5.98
CA LEU A 175 -14.43 16.39 4.75
C LEU A 175 -15.45 17.51 4.49
N PRO A 176 -15.40 18.62 5.27
CA PRO A 176 -16.37 19.71 5.15
C PRO A 176 -16.40 20.35 3.77
N ASP A 177 -15.28 20.33 3.05
CA ASP A 177 -15.14 20.93 1.72
C ASP A 177 -15.67 20.05 0.57
N ILE A 178 -16.28 18.88 0.86
CA ILE A 178 -16.76 17.95 -0.18
C ILE A 178 -17.82 18.57 -1.10
N SER A 179 -18.59 19.53 -0.60
CA SER A 179 -19.62 20.27 -1.34
C SER A 179 -19.25 21.75 -1.57
N ALA A 180 -17.98 22.12 -1.41
CA ALA A 180 -17.53 23.50 -1.59
C ALA A 180 -17.82 24.03 -3.02
N LYS A 181 -18.27 25.28 -3.11
CA LYS A 181 -18.46 25.94 -4.42
C LYS A 181 -17.15 26.13 -5.17
N ASN A 182 -16.05 26.35 -4.45
CA ASN A 182 -14.71 26.43 -5.03
C ASN A 182 -14.29 25.07 -5.57
N PHE A 183 -14.05 24.99 -6.87
CA PHE A 183 -13.67 23.75 -7.56
C PHE A 183 -12.40 23.12 -7.00
N ARG A 184 -11.40 23.93 -6.64
CA ARG A 184 -10.12 23.43 -6.11
C ARG A 184 -10.29 22.72 -4.76
N LEU A 185 -11.02 23.35 -3.84
CA LEU A 185 -11.31 22.78 -2.51
C LEU A 185 -12.14 21.51 -2.65
N ARG A 186 -13.22 21.55 -3.45
CA ARG A 186 -14.06 20.38 -3.71
C ARG A 186 -13.27 19.22 -4.32
N SER A 187 -12.47 19.48 -5.35
CA SER A 187 -11.66 18.44 -6.00
C SER A 187 -10.61 17.83 -5.06
N GLN A 188 -10.07 18.63 -4.14
CA GLN A 188 -9.15 18.13 -3.11
C GLN A 188 -9.88 17.24 -2.10
N ALA A 189 -11.08 17.65 -1.66
CA ALA A 189 -11.92 16.86 -0.77
C ALA A 189 -12.39 15.55 -1.42
N GLU A 190 -12.77 15.56 -2.70
CA GLU A 190 -13.14 14.35 -3.46
C GLU A 190 -11.99 13.35 -3.57
N ARG A 191 -10.76 13.82 -3.83
CA ARG A 191 -9.57 12.95 -3.81
C ARG A 191 -9.30 12.37 -2.42
N ALA A 192 -9.46 13.18 -1.38
CA ALA A 192 -9.31 12.72 -0.01
C ALA A 192 -10.39 11.71 0.39
N ALA A 193 -11.63 11.87 -0.12
CA ALA A 193 -12.73 10.94 0.10
C ALA A 193 -12.45 9.57 -0.55
N ILE A 194 -11.94 9.54 -1.77
CA ILE A 194 -11.56 8.31 -2.47
C ILE A 194 -10.41 7.58 -1.76
N ASN A 195 -9.36 8.33 -1.42
CA ASN A 195 -8.12 7.76 -0.92
C ASN A 195 -8.25 7.23 0.51
N MET A 196 -8.99 7.93 1.38
CA MET A 196 -8.99 7.65 2.82
C MET A 196 -9.53 6.25 3.18
N PRO A 197 -10.65 5.75 2.64
CA PRO A 197 -11.11 4.41 3.00
C PRO A 197 -10.10 3.32 2.62
N ILE A 198 -9.45 3.45 1.48
CA ILE A 198 -8.48 2.48 0.97
C ILE A 198 -7.18 2.53 1.78
N GLN A 199 -6.55 3.70 1.83
CA GLN A 199 -5.27 3.88 2.54
C GLN A 199 -5.43 3.70 4.06
N GLY A 200 -6.56 4.15 4.62
CA GLY A 200 -6.85 3.98 6.04
C GLY A 200 -7.11 2.53 6.42
N THR A 201 -7.81 1.75 5.58
CA THR A 201 -7.98 0.31 5.80
C THR A 201 -6.66 -0.43 5.71
N ALA A 202 -5.79 -0.09 4.74
CA ALA A 202 -4.44 -0.64 4.68
C ALA A 202 -3.63 -0.33 5.97
N ALA A 203 -3.74 0.90 6.49
CA ALA A 203 -3.11 1.28 7.75
C ALA A 203 -3.70 0.53 8.97
N ASP A 204 -4.99 0.25 8.97
CA ASP A 204 -5.63 -0.54 10.01
C ASP A 204 -5.15 -2.01 9.96
N ILE A 205 -5.06 -2.60 8.77
CA ILE A 205 -4.56 -3.98 8.56
C ILE A 205 -3.15 -4.13 9.12
N ILE A 206 -2.23 -3.25 8.75
CA ILE A 206 -0.83 -3.37 9.21
C ILE A 206 -0.72 -3.19 10.73
N LYS A 207 -1.54 -2.33 11.34
CA LYS A 207 -1.56 -2.16 12.80
C LYS A 207 -2.06 -3.40 13.52
N ILE A 208 -3.09 -4.07 12.98
CA ILE A 208 -3.56 -5.34 13.53
C ILE A 208 -2.46 -6.40 13.41
N ALA A 209 -1.78 -6.47 12.25
CA ALA A 209 -0.64 -7.36 12.07
C ALA A 209 0.45 -7.11 13.12
N MET A 210 0.84 -5.83 13.33
CA MET A 210 1.84 -5.44 14.34
C MET A 210 1.46 -5.93 15.74
N ILE A 211 0.21 -5.75 16.14
CA ILE A 211 -0.29 -6.16 17.46
C ILE A 211 -0.27 -7.69 17.58
N ASN A 212 -0.79 -8.39 16.58
CA ASN A 212 -0.87 -9.85 16.59
C ASN A 212 0.53 -10.49 16.62
N ILE A 213 1.46 -9.97 15.81
CA ILE A 213 2.85 -10.44 15.79
C ILE A 213 3.51 -10.17 17.14
N GLN A 214 3.38 -8.96 17.69
CA GLN A 214 3.99 -8.63 18.98
C GLN A 214 3.47 -9.54 20.11
N ASN A 215 2.18 -9.80 20.16
CA ASN A 215 1.59 -10.72 21.13
C ASN A 215 2.15 -12.14 20.95
N ARG A 216 2.24 -12.64 19.72
CA ARG A 216 2.82 -13.97 19.44
C ARG A 216 4.28 -14.06 19.85
N LEU A 217 5.11 -13.01 19.62
CA LEU A 217 6.49 -12.97 20.06
C LEU A 217 6.60 -13.02 21.58
N ASN A 218 5.73 -12.30 22.30
CA ASN A 218 5.67 -12.31 23.75
C ASN A 218 5.28 -13.69 24.30
N ASP A 219 4.22 -14.31 23.75
CA ASP A 219 3.71 -15.62 24.18
C ASP A 219 4.75 -16.72 24.01
N LEU A 220 5.58 -16.63 22.97
CA LEU A 220 6.65 -17.57 22.66
C LEU A 220 8.00 -17.20 23.34
N ASN A 221 8.05 -16.11 24.10
CA ASN A 221 9.28 -15.57 24.71
C ASN A 221 10.43 -15.41 23.71
N MET A 222 10.13 -15.00 22.46
CA MET A 222 11.12 -14.76 21.42
C MET A 222 11.94 -13.51 21.70
N LYS A 223 13.20 -13.52 21.26
CA LYS A 223 14.12 -12.38 21.31
C LYS A 223 14.03 -11.50 20.05
N SER A 224 13.33 -11.97 19.03
CA SER A 224 13.06 -11.20 17.82
C SER A 224 12.30 -9.92 18.14
N MET A 225 12.66 -8.82 17.48
CA MET A 225 12.10 -7.49 17.72
C MET A 225 11.59 -6.86 16.44
N MET A 226 10.38 -6.31 16.47
CA MET A 226 9.88 -5.42 15.42
C MET A 226 10.57 -4.06 15.59
N ILE A 227 11.39 -3.65 14.63
CA ILE A 227 12.23 -2.46 14.75
C ILE A 227 11.78 -1.29 13.89
N LEU A 228 11.16 -1.53 12.74
CA LEU A 228 10.66 -0.49 11.85
C LEU A 228 9.34 -0.89 11.20
N GLN A 229 8.50 0.13 10.95
CA GLN A 229 7.37 0.07 10.04
C GLN A 229 7.57 1.15 8.96
N VAL A 230 7.59 0.74 7.69
CA VAL A 230 7.86 1.61 6.54
C VAL A 230 6.81 1.35 5.47
N HIS A 231 5.89 2.29 5.26
CA HIS A 231 4.73 2.14 4.35
C HIS A 231 3.91 0.89 4.68
N ASP A 232 4.00 -0.15 3.86
CA ASP A 232 3.28 -1.41 4.00
C ASP A 232 4.20 -2.57 4.46
N GLU A 233 5.44 -2.24 4.86
CA GLU A 233 6.52 -3.14 5.27
C GLU A 233 6.75 -3.10 6.79
N LEU A 234 6.96 -4.26 7.39
CA LEU A 234 7.47 -4.44 8.76
C LEU A 234 8.88 -5.01 8.71
N ILE A 235 9.80 -4.42 9.49
CA ILE A 235 11.18 -4.88 9.58
C ILE A 235 11.45 -5.35 11.00
N PHE A 236 12.04 -6.55 11.09
CA PHE A 236 12.39 -7.20 12.33
C PHE A 236 13.89 -7.43 12.41
N GLU A 237 14.44 -7.33 13.60
CA GLU A 237 15.76 -7.87 13.94
C GLU A 237 15.57 -9.21 14.63
N VAL A 238 16.10 -10.27 14.01
CA VAL A 238 15.78 -11.65 14.35
C VAL A 238 17.06 -12.41 14.64
N PRO A 239 17.26 -12.99 15.84
CA PRO A 239 18.35 -13.94 16.09
C PRO A 239 18.33 -15.06 15.05
N ASN A 240 19.51 -15.46 14.54
CA ASN A 240 19.58 -16.44 13.46
C ASN A 240 18.93 -17.80 13.84
N THR A 241 18.85 -18.10 15.14
CA THR A 241 18.17 -19.30 15.65
C THR A 241 16.65 -19.23 15.61
N GLU A 242 16.08 -18.03 15.46
CA GLU A 242 14.63 -17.79 15.44
C GLU A 242 14.08 -17.50 14.03
N LEU A 243 14.96 -17.41 13.00
CA LEU A 243 14.57 -16.97 11.65
C LEU A 243 13.41 -17.77 11.06
N SER A 244 13.49 -19.10 11.05
CA SER A 244 12.45 -19.94 10.46
C SER A 244 11.10 -19.82 11.21
N GLN A 245 11.16 -19.66 12.54
CA GLN A 245 9.97 -19.44 13.35
C GLN A 245 9.36 -18.06 13.08
N MET A 246 10.19 -17.03 12.95
CA MET A 246 9.74 -15.68 12.62
C MET A 246 9.11 -15.60 11.23
N GLU A 247 9.72 -16.25 10.21
CA GLU A 247 9.16 -16.37 8.87
C GLU A 247 7.76 -17.01 8.90
N SER A 248 7.60 -18.09 9.67
CA SER A 248 6.29 -18.76 9.86
C SER A 248 5.27 -17.83 10.50
N ILE A 249 5.64 -17.09 11.55
CA ILE A 249 4.75 -16.17 12.26
C ILE A 249 4.26 -15.06 11.33
N VAL A 250 5.13 -14.40 10.57
CA VAL A 250 4.73 -13.32 9.67
C VAL A 250 3.92 -13.82 8.49
N SER A 251 4.24 -15.02 7.95
CA SER A 251 3.49 -15.66 6.87
C SER A 251 2.06 -16.05 7.29
N GLU A 252 1.84 -16.37 8.55
CA GLU A 252 0.53 -16.71 9.12
C GLU A 252 -0.25 -15.43 9.48
N LEU A 253 0.35 -14.53 10.27
CA LEU A 253 -0.38 -13.46 10.94
C LEU A 253 -0.62 -12.23 10.06
N MET A 254 0.27 -11.91 9.12
CA MET A 254 0.06 -10.77 8.26
C MET A 254 -1.10 -11.00 7.28
N PRO A 255 -1.17 -12.10 6.51
CA PRO A 255 -2.31 -12.32 5.61
C PRO A 255 -3.65 -12.50 6.33
N SER A 256 -3.65 -12.98 7.57
CA SER A 256 -4.86 -13.22 8.36
C SER A 256 -5.32 -12.03 9.21
N SER A 257 -4.61 -10.88 9.15
CA SER A 257 -4.88 -9.71 10.01
C SER A 257 -6.27 -9.13 9.83
N LEU A 258 -6.81 -9.13 8.63
CA LEU A 258 -8.18 -8.75 8.33
C LEU A 258 -8.72 -9.58 7.16
N LYS A 259 -9.91 -10.13 7.32
CA LYS A 259 -10.55 -10.89 6.24
C LYS A 259 -11.10 -9.94 5.18
N LEU A 260 -10.56 -10.01 3.97
CA LEU A 260 -11.09 -9.35 2.78
C LEU A 260 -11.72 -10.39 1.84
N ASP A 261 -12.47 -9.93 0.82
CA ASP A 261 -13.02 -10.80 -0.24
C ASP A 261 -11.92 -11.28 -1.22
N VAL A 262 -10.72 -10.72 -1.13
CA VAL A 262 -9.52 -11.16 -1.85
C VAL A 262 -8.41 -11.50 -0.86
N PRO A 263 -7.52 -12.47 -1.15
CA PRO A 263 -6.45 -12.85 -0.23
C PRO A 263 -5.46 -11.69 -0.05
N LEU A 264 -4.98 -11.49 1.19
CA LEU A 264 -3.79 -10.68 1.46
C LEU A 264 -2.55 -11.55 1.23
N SER A 265 -1.53 -10.97 0.62
CA SER A 265 -0.26 -11.64 0.31
C SER A 265 0.90 -10.84 0.86
N VAL A 266 1.93 -11.52 1.34
CA VAL A 266 3.11 -10.93 1.96
C VAL A 266 4.36 -11.48 1.30
N GLU A 267 5.28 -10.61 0.93
CA GLU A 267 6.62 -10.96 0.48
C GLU A 267 7.58 -10.86 1.66
N ILE A 268 8.37 -11.91 1.90
CA ILE A 268 9.35 -11.96 2.98
C ILE A 268 10.75 -11.95 2.40
N LYS A 269 11.60 -11.10 2.93
CA LYS A 269 13.02 -10.98 2.56
C LYS A 269 13.87 -10.96 3.81
N ARG A 270 15.11 -11.46 3.71
CA ARG A 270 16.05 -11.43 4.81
C ARG A 270 17.45 -11.02 4.36
N GLY A 271 18.24 -10.53 5.27
CA GLY A 271 19.62 -10.15 4.99
C GLY A 271 20.33 -9.58 6.21
N TYR A 272 21.62 -9.32 6.05
CA TYR A 272 22.41 -8.67 7.09
C TYR A 272 22.11 -7.18 7.22
N ASN A 273 21.78 -6.52 6.14
CA ASN A 273 21.46 -5.09 6.09
C ASN A 273 20.18 -4.80 5.31
N TRP A 274 19.59 -3.64 5.53
CA TRP A 274 18.32 -3.26 4.92
C TRP A 274 18.40 -2.99 3.41
N GLY A 275 19.59 -2.67 2.87
CA GLY A 275 19.77 -2.41 1.43
C GLY A 275 19.80 -3.68 0.57
N ASN A 276 20.19 -4.81 1.15
CA ASN A 276 20.44 -6.08 0.47
C ASN A 276 19.55 -7.23 1.00
N LEU A 277 18.26 -6.94 1.22
CA LEU A 277 17.28 -7.96 1.57
C LEU A 277 16.88 -8.76 0.33
N THR A 278 16.95 -10.10 0.39
CA THR A 278 16.64 -11.03 -0.70
C THR A 278 15.70 -12.15 -0.26
#